data_8250c13ef1ffc8a15265f7f672725f7b
#
_entry.id   8250c13ef1ffc8a15265f7f672725f7b
#
_cell.length_a   1.000
_cell.length_b   1.000
_cell.length_c   1.000
_cell.angle_alpha   90.00
_cell.angle_beta   90.00
_cell.angle_gamma   90.00
#
_symmetry.space_group_name_H-M   'P 1'
#
loop_
_entity.id
_entity.type
_entity.pdbx_description
1 polymer ?
#
loop_
_entity_poly.entity_id
_entity_poly.type
_entity_poly.pdbx_seq_one_letter_code
_entity_poly.pdbx_strand_id
1 'polypeptide(L)'
;RSVRVMCDMVREHLTETWTRRREDLSMLRDVLSRLDEDRMFIGFARRFAPYKRADLLLTEPARLAKLLNGNPGATIIYAGKAHPADGHGQALLQRVYQATKHPDLMGRVIFMEGYSIDSARRMVAGCDVWLNTPTRPLEASGTSGMKAAMNGCLNLSVDDGWWLEGYEEDNGWVI
;
A
#
# COMPACT_ATOMS: atom_id res chain seq x y z
N ARG A 1 15.34 3.14 -10.92
CA ARG A 1 15.93 4.14 -9.97
C ARG A 1 14.92 4.65 -8.95
N SER A 2 13.68 4.87 -9.34
CA SER A 2 12.61 5.35 -8.41
C SER A 2 12.22 4.26 -7.40
N VAL A 3 12.15 3.00 -7.81
CA VAL A 3 11.89 1.85 -6.92
C VAL A 3 12.93 1.80 -5.81
N ARG A 4 14.22 1.91 -6.13
CA ARG A 4 15.29 1.90 -5.14
C ARG A 4 15.13 3.00 -4.09
N VAL A 5 14.85 4.24 -4.51
CA VAL A 5 14.63 5.36 -3.59
C VAL A 5 13.44 5.10 -2.66
N MET A 6 12.38 4.49 -3.17
CA MET A 6 11.24 4.07 -2.36
C MET A 6 11.62 2.95 -1.38
N CYS A 7 12.34 1.92 -1.84
CA CYS A 7 12.78 0.83 -0.98
C CYS A 7 13.71 1.31 0.14
N ASP A 8 14.63 2.23 -0.16
CA ASP A 8 15.52 2.83 0.85
C ASP A 8 14.69 3.59 1.91
N MET A 9 13.71 4.39 1.51
CA MET A 9 12.79 5.04 2.43
C MET A 9 12.04 4.04 3.31
N VAL A 10 11.55 2.94 2.73
CA VAL A 10 10.84 1.89 3.48
C VAL A 10 11.77 1.21 4.48
N ARG A 11 13.00 0.90 4.09
CA ARG A 11 14.02 0.30 4.98
C ARG A 11 14.34 1.20 6.17
N GLU A 12 14.59 2.49 5.91
CA GLU A 12 14.85 3.50 6.96
C GLU A 12 13.66 3.59 7.92
N HIS A 13 12.46 3.77 7.39
CA HIS A 13 11.24 3.89 8.18
C HIS A 13 10.98 2.66 9.07
N LEU A 14 11.10 1.45 8.52
CA LEU A 14 10.93 0.22 9.29
C LEU A 14 11.98 0.10 10.39
N THR A 15 13.25 0.40 10.09
CA THR A 15 14.34 0.36 11.06
C THR A 15 14.10 1.34 12.22
N GLU A 16 13.74 2.58 11.92
CA GLU A 16 13.44 3.58 12.95
C GLU A 16 12.22 3.18 13.79
N THR A 17 11.15 2.73 13.15
CA THR A 17 9.90 2.38 13.83
C THR A 17 10.09 1.17 14.76
N TRP A 18 10.75 0.12 14.29
CA TRP A 18 11.00 -1.09 15.07
C TRP A 18 11.95 -0.80 16.23
N THR A 19 13.00 -0.01 16.01
CA THR A 19 13.91 0.42 17.09
C THR A 19 13.18 1.24 18.15
N ARG A 20 12.37 2.21 17.75
CA ARG A 20 11.57 3.04 18.67
C ARG A 20 10.59 2.22 19.50
N ARG A 21 9.99 1.18 18.90
CA ARG A 21 9.03 0.29 19.57
C ARG A 21 9.70 -0.84 20.35
N ARG A 22 11.02 -0.98 20.26
CA ARG A 22 11.78 -2.08 20.86
C ARG A 22 11.28 -3.45 20.42
N GLU A 23 10.87 -3.56 19.14
CA GLU A 23 10.46 -4.82 18.54
C GLU A 23 11.68 -5.69 18.21
N ASP A 24 11.44 -6.98 17.96
CA ASP A 24 12.50 -7.97 17.67
C ASP A 24 13.25 -7.64 16.36
N LEU A 25 14.53 -7.35 16.48
CA LEU A 25 15.40 -7.02 15.36
C LEU A 25 15.69 -8.20 14.43
N SER A 26 15.52 -9.45 14.90
CA SER A 26 15.64 -10.62 14.03
C SER A 26 14.49 -10.68 13.03
N MET A 27 13.27 -10.42 13.48
CA MET A 27 12.10 -10.30 12.60
C MET A 27 12.24 -9.12 11.64
N LEU A 28 12.82 -8.00 12.09
CA LEU A 28 13.09 -6.87 11.19
C LEU A 28 14.03 -7.29 10.05
N ARG A 29 15.09 -8.02 10.33
CA ARG A 29 16.01 -8.52 9.28
C ARG A 29 15.28 -9.38 8.27
N ASP A 30 14.38 -10.26 8.71
CA ASP A 30 13.57 -11.10 7.84
C ASP A 30 12.65 -10.25 6.93
N VAL A 31 12.01 -9.24 7.49
CA VAL A 31 11.17 -8.30 6.72
C VAL A 31 12.01 -7.56 5.69
N LEU A 32 13.16 -7.00 6.08
CA LEU A 32 14.04 -6.24 5.19
C LEU A 32 14.66 -7.11 4.09
N SER A 33 14.97 -8.39 4.38
CA SER A 33 15.50 -9.33 3.38
C SER A 33 14.48 -9.66 2.28
N ARG A 34 13.19 -9.50 2.58
CA ARG A 34 12.08 -9.72 1.63
C ARG A 34 11.74 -8.50 0.78
N LEU A 35 12.32 -7.33 1.10
CA LEU A 35 12.14 -6.09 0.35
C LEU A 35 13.14 -6.05 -0.81
N ASP A 36 12.80 -6.75 -1.88
CA ASP A 36 13.59 -6.91 -3.10
C ASP A 36 13.11 -5.94 -4.18
N GLU A 37 14.03 -5.19 -4.79
CA GLU A 37 13.74 -4.16 -5.80
C GLU A 37 13.22 -4.75 -7.13
N ASP A 38 13.47 -6.04 -7.37
CA ASP A 38 13.01 -6.74 -8.57
C ASP A 38 11.58 -7.31 -8.43
N ARG A 39 10.95 -7.11 -7.29
CA ARG A 39 9.55 -7.52 -7.07
C ARG A 39 8.58 -6.41 -7.46
N MET A 40 7.35 -6.81 -7.81
CA MET A 40 6.27 -5.87 -8.05
C MET A 40 5.82 -5.18 -6.75
N PHE A 41 5.72 -3.87 -6.75
CA PHE A 41 5.21 -3.08 -5.65
C PHE A 41 3.82 -2.53 -5.91
N ILE A 42 2.89 -2.85 -5.02
CA ILE A 42 1.51 -2.35 -5.04
C ILE A 42 1.37 -1.29 -3.94
N GLY A 43 1.04 -0.05 -4.33
CA GLY A 43 0.86 1.06 -3.41
C GLY A 43 -0.60 1.30 -3.06
N PHE A 44 -0.90 1.46 -1.77
CA PHE A 44 -2.16 1.97 -1.25
C PHE A 44 -1.86 3.10 -0.27
N ALA A 45 -1.98 4.36 -0.70
CA ALA A 45 -1.66 5.49 0.15
C ALA A 45 -2.77 6.55 0.13
N ARG A 46 -3.56 6.57 1.21
CA ARG A 46 -4.71 7.45 1.34
C ARG A 46 -5.23 7.52 2.78
N ARG A 47 -6.14 8.45 3.05
CA ARG A 47 -6.85 8.51 4.32
C ARG A 47 -7.59 7.20 4.55
N PHE A 48 -7.45 6.62 5.75
CA PHE A 48 -8.24 5.47 6.18
C PHE A 48 -9.66 5.95 6.54
N ALA A 49 -10.60 5.63 5.68
CA ALA A 49 -12.03 5.87 5.86
C ALA A 49 -12.79 4.64 5.34
N PRO A 50 -13.96 4.29 5.90
CA PRO A 50 -14.68 3.05 5.55
C PRO A 50 -14.87 2.83 4.06
N TYR A 51 -15.29 3.85 3.33
CA TYR A 51 -15.57 3.73 1.90
C TYR A 51 -14.33 3.47 1.04
N LYS A 52 -13.12 3.72 1.56
CA LYS A 52 -11.85 3.43 0.86
C LYS A 52 -11.49 1.95 0.87
N ARG A 53 -12.11 1.17 1.76
CA ARG A 53 -11.96 -0.29 1.89
C ARG A 53 -10.50 -0.75 1.89
N ALA A 54 -9.67 -0.12 2.74
CA ALA A 54 -8.23 -0.43 2.84
C ALA A 54 -7.97 -1.92 3.16
N ASP A 55 -8.91 -2.59 3.81
CA ASP A 55 -8.85 -3.98 4.23
C ASP A 55 -9.43 -4.98 3.22
N LEU A 56 -9.89 -4.52 2.05
CA LEU A 56 -10.56 -5.41 1.08
C LEU A 56 -9.69 -6.62 0.69
N LEU A 57 -8.40 -6.42 0.43
CA LEU A 57 -7.48 -7.50 0.10
C LEU A 57 -7.20 -8.43 1.29
N LEU A 58 -7.44 -7.98 2.51
CA LEU A 58 -7.19 -8.73 3.74
C LEU A 58 -8.38 -9.61 4.15
N THR A 59 -9.48 -9.59 3.41
CA THR A 59 -10.66 -10.44 3.66
C THR A 59 -10.36 -11.92 3.42
N GLU A 60 -9.42 -12.23 2.52
CA GLU A 60 -8.95 -13.58 2.21
C GLU A 60 -7.43 -13.69 2.37
N PRO A 61 -6.90 -13.70 3.60
CA PRO A 61 -5.45 -13.60 3.85
C PRO A 61 -4.65 -14.76 3.25
N ALA A 62 -5.16 -15.97 3.24
CA ALA A 62 -4.49 -17.12 2.64
C ALA A 62 -4.33 -16.99 1.12
N ARG A 63 -5.38 -16.51 0.43
CA ARG A 63 -5.33 -16.23 -1.00
C ARG A 63 -4.37 -15.09 -1.31
N LEU A 64 -4.40 -14.03 -0.52
CA LEU A 64 -3.47 -12.90 -0.63
C LEU A 64 -2.03 -13.37 -0.44
N ALA A 65 -1.75 -14.15 0.61
CA ALA A 65 -0.42 -14.68 0.86
C ALA A 65 0.11 -15.52 -0.32
N LYS A 66 -0.74 -16.37 -0.92
CA LYS A 66 -0.37 -17.15 -2.10
C LYS A 66 0.02 -16.25 -3.28
N LEU A 67 -0.73 -15.18 -3.52
CA LEU A 67 -0.44 -14.22 -4.59
C LEU A 67 0.87 -13.46 -4.32
N LEU A 68 1.05 -12.94 -3.11
CA LEU A 68 2.21 -12.13 -2.76
C LEU A 68 3.51 -12.95 -2.69
N ASN A 69 3.43 -14.23 -2.29
CA ASN A 69 4.59 -15.12 -2.23
C ASN A 69 4.84 -15.92 -3.54
N GLY A 70 4.06 -15.67 -4.58
CA GLY A 70 4.27 -16.26 -5.91
C GLY A 70 5.59 -15.87 -6.57
N ASN A 71 5.83 -16.37 -7.77
CA ASN A 71 6.99 -15.99 -8.57
C ASN A 71 6.49 -15.29 -9.86
N PRO A 72 6.80 -13.99 -10.07
CA PRO A 72 7.74 -13.14 -9.32
C PRO A 72 7.25 -12.64 -7.94
N GLY A 73 5.97 -12.73 -7.64
CA GLY A 73 5.37 -12.24 -6.39
C GLY A 73 5.33 -10.72 -6.27
N ALA A 74 4.69 -10.24 -5.19
CA ALA A 74 4.51 -8.81 -4.97
C ALA A 74 4.68 -8.41 -3.50
N THR A 75 4.85 -7.11 -3.26
CA THR A 75 4.82 -6.49 -1.93
C THR A 75 3.80 -5.35 -1.95
N ILE A 76 2.90 -5.31 -0.97
CA ILE A 76 1.94 -4.22 -0.82
C ILE A 76 2.48 -3.24 0.23
N ILE A 77 2.53 -1.96 -0.13
CA ILE A 77 2.88 -0.88 0.78
C ILE A 77 1.63 -0.05 1.07
N TYR A 78 1.15 -0.13 2.29
CA TYR A 78 0.09 0.73 2.81
C TYR A 78 0.69 1.97 3.46
N ALA A 79 0.09 3.12 3.23
CA ALA A 79 0.40 4.36 3.93
C ALA A 79 -0.87 5.19 4.14
N GLY A 80 -0.91 5.98 5.18
CA GLY A 80 -2.05 6.85 5.42
C GLY A 80 -2.30 7.11 6.90
N LYS A 81 -3.35 7.87 7.16
CA LYS A 81 -3.79 8.25 8.51
C LYS A 81 -5.30 8.10 8.61
N ALA A 82 -5.78 7.70 9.79
CA ALA A 82 -7.18 7.83 10.16
C ALA A 82 -7.38 9.16 10.88
N HIS A 83 -8.54 9.78 10.73
CA HIS A 83 -8.86 10.96 11.53
C HIS A 83 -9.01 10.55 13.01
N PRO A 84 -8.52 11.36 13.99
CA PRO A 84 -8.61 11.02 15.40
C PRO A 84 -10.03 10.76 15.93
N ALA A 85 -11.04 11.40 15.33
CA ALA A 85 -12.45 11.21 15.67
C ALA A 85 -13.14 10.10 14.83
N ASP A 86 -12.44 9.43 13.90
CA ASP A 86 -12.99 8.36 13.05
C ASP A 86 -12.58 6.98 13.59
N GLY A 87 -13.39 6.46 14.54
CA GLY A 87 -13.16 5.12 15.12
C GLY A 87 -13.18 3.98 14.09
N HIS A 88 -13.98 4.09 13.02
CA HIS A 88 -14.01 3.10 11.95
C HIS A 88 -12.73 3.14 11.11
N GLY A 89 -12.26 4.33 10.77
CA GLY A 89 -10.99 4.50 10.08
C GLY A 89 -9.79 4.00 10.90
N GLN A 90 -9.81 4.22 12.23
CA GLN A 90 -8.80 3.69 13.15
C GLN A 90 -8.82 2.15 13.21
N ALA A 91 -10.02 1.54 13.25
CA ALA A 91 -10.15 0.08 13.22
C ALA A 91 -9.64 -0.53 11.91
N LEU A 92 -9.89 0.14 10.77
CA LEU A 92 -9.32 -0.26 9.48
C LEU A 92 -7.79 -0.21 9.48
N LEU A 93 -7.22 0.88 9.99
CA LEU A 93 -5.77 1.04 10.12
C LEU A 93 -5.17 -0.06 11.00
N GLN A 94 -5.82 -0.36 12.14
CA GLN A 94 -5.40 -1.43 13.03
C GLN A 94 -5.42 -2.81 12.34
N ARG A 95 -6.46 -3.12 11.55
CA ARG A 95 -6.53 -4.37 10.78
C ARG A 95 -5.38 -4.49 9.77
N VAL A 96 -5.09 -3.44 9.03
CA VAL A 96 -3.95 -3.41 8.10
C VAL A 96 -2.63 -3.60 8.87
N TYR A 97 -2.46 -2.91 9.99
CA TYR A 97 -1.26 -3.07 10.82
C TYR A 97 -1.11 -4.50 11.35
N GLN A 98 -2.19 -5.13 11.82
CA GLN A 98 -2.16 -6.53 12.26
C GLN A 98 -1.77 -7.49 11.13
N ALA A 99 -2.23 -7.23 9.90
CA ALA A 99 -1.84 -8.04 8.75
C ALA A 99 -0.32 -8.02 8.49
N THR A 100 0.38 -6.93 8.80
CA THR A 100 1.85 -6.87 8.68
C THR A 100 2.58 -7.83 9.63
N LYS A 101 1.91 -8.28 10.68
CA LYS A 101 2.43 -9.22 11.69
C LYS A 101 2.00 -10.66 11.44
N HIS A 102 1.14 -10.90 10.45
CA HIS A 102 0.71 -12.25 10.10
C HIS A 102 1.87 -13.03 9.47
N PRO A 103 2.18 -14.26 9.91
CA PRO A 103 3.35 -15.02 9.45
C PRO A 103 3.46 -15.11 7.92
N ASP A 104 2.35 -15.35 7.23
CA ASP A 104 2.32 -15.53 5.77
C ASP A 104 2.38 -14.21 4.99
N LEU A 105 2.12 -13.07 5.65
CA LEU A 105 2.08 -11.74 5.05
C LEU A 105 3.24 -10.85 5.49
N MET A 106 3.99 -11.24 6.51
CA MET A 106 5.12 -10.49 7.05
C MET A 106 6.19 -10.25 5.99
N GLY A 107 6.57 -8.99 5.78
CA GLY A 107 7.49 -8.57 4.73
C GLY A 107 6.88 -8.55 3.31
N ARG A 108 5.60 -8.95 3.17
CA ARG A 108 4.81 -8.84 1.93
C ARG A 108 3.72 -7.77 2.02
N VAL A 109 3.23 -7.52 3.22
CA VAL A 109 2.37 -6.39 3.53
C VAL A 109 3.14 -5.48 4.48
N ILE A 110 3.37 -4.25 4.08
CA ILE A 110 4.12 -3.24 4.83
C ILE A 110 3.19 -2.07 5.11
N PHE A 111 3.27 -1.53 6.32
CA PHE A 111 2.55 -0.31 6.70
C PHE A 111 3.54 0.80 7.05
N MET A 112 3.46 1.91 6.30
CA MET A 112 4.25 3.12 6.50
C MET A 112 3.50 4.09 7.41
N GLU A 113 4.00 4.28 8.62
CA GLU A 113 3.49 5.27 9.56
C GLU A 113 3.91 6.69 9.16
N GLY A 114 3.24 7.69 9.74
CA GLY A 114 3.65 9.08 9.56
C GLY A 114 3.52 9.60 8.13
N TYR A 115 2.59 9.04 7.34
CA TYR A 115 2.36 9.43 5.95
C TYR A 115 2.46 10.94 5.72
N SER A 116 3.35 11.35 4.82
CA SER A 116 3.71 12.72 4.49
C SER A 116 3.70 12.94 2.97
N ILE A 117 3.86 14.19 2.55
CA ILE A 117 4.00 14.52 1.12
C ILE A 117 5.26 13.86 0.53
N ASP A 118 6.35 13.79 1.29
CA ASP A 118 7.59 13.18 0.82
C ASP A 118 7.43 11.66 0.62
N SER A 119 6.86 10.95 1.59
CA SER A 119 6.56 9.52 1.44
C SER A 119 5.57 9.25 0.30
N ALA A 120 4.53 10.09 0.14
CA ALA A 120 3.60 10.00 -0.98
C ALA A 120 4.30 10.11 -2.33
N ARG A 121 5.17 11.11 -2.48
CA ARG A 121 5.93 11.36 -3.70
C ARG A 121 6.83 10.17 -4.09
N ARG A 122 7.52 9.57 -3.11
CA ARG A 122 8.38 8.41 -3.35
C ARG A 122 7.57 7.16 -3.69
N MET A 123 6.41 6.98 -3.06
CA MET A 123 5.53 5.84 -3.34
C MET A 123 4.93 5.90 -4.75
N VAL A 124 4.37 7.05 -5.17
CA VAL A 124 3.77 7.14 -6.51
C VAL A 124 4.81 7.02 -7.64
N ALA A 125 6.08 7.34 -7.36
CA ALA A 125 7.17 7.19 -8.31
C ALA A 125 7.84 5.81 -8.28
N GLY A 126 7.66 5.04 -7.20
CA GLY A 126 8.36 3.77 -6.99
C GLY A 126 7.47 2.53 -7.05
N CYS A 127 6.15 2.65 -6.91
CA CYS A 127 5.23 1.53 -7.08
C CYS A 127 4.95 1.25 -8.56
N ASP A 128 4.73 -0.02 -8.89
CA ASP A 128 4.34 -0.49 -10.22
C ASP A 128 2.83 -0.38 -10.41
N VAL A 129 2.07 -0.68 -9.36
CA VAL A 129 0.61 -0.68 -9.34
C VAL A 129 0.09 0.18 -8.22
N TRP A 130 -0.89 1.03 -8.51
CA TRP A 130 -1.59 1.86 -7.53
C TRP A 130 -3.00 1.34 -7.28
N LEU A 131 -3.26 0.90 -6.07
CA LEU A 131 -4.53 0.28 -5.68
C LEU A 131 -5.53 1.31 -5.18
N ASN A 132 -6.72 1.33 -5.77
CA ASN A 132 -7.87 2.13 -5.34
C ASN A 132 -9.12 1.25 -5.23
N THR A 133 -9.63 1.09 -4.03
CA THR A 133 -10.77 0.22 -3.74
C THR A 133 -11.97 0.95 -3.13
N PRO A 134 -12.37 2.14 -3.61
CA PRO A 134 -13.50 2.85 -3.02
C PRO A 134 -14.81 2.09 -3.19
N THR A 135 -15.77 2.36 -2.30
CA THR A 135 -17.16 1.96 -2.52
C THR A 135 -17.81 2.95 -3.47
N ARG A 136 -18.22 2.49 -4.65
CA ARG A 136 -18.91 3.31 -5.63
C ARG A 136 -20.29 3.74 -5.11
N PRO A 137 -20.75 4.99 -5.34
CA PRO A 137 -20.10 6.11 -6.04
C PRO A 137 -19.47 7.15 -5.09
N LEU A 138 -18.76 6.74 -4.05
CA LEU A 138 -18.33 7.61 -2.95
C LEU A 138 -16.98 8.30 -3.18
N GLU A 139 -16.23 7.91 -4.23
CA GLU A 139 -14.98 8.57 -4.58
C GLU A 139 -15.21 9.74 -5.53
N ALA A 140 -15.11 10.97 -5.01
CA ALA A 140 -15.37 12.17 -5.81
C ALA A 140 -14.33 12.39 -6.91
N SER A 141 -13.05 12.05 -6.66
CA SER A 141 -11.98 12.22 -7.64
C SER A 141 -10.90 11.14 -7.53
N GLY A 142 -10.22 10.97 -6.39
CA GLY A 142 -9.14 9.98 -6.24
C GLY A 142 -7.79 10.46 -6.78
N THR A 143 -7.39 11.70 -6.43
CA THR A 143 -6.17 12.38 -6.95
C THR A 143 -4.86 11.60 -6.75
N SER A 144 -4.81 10.63 -5.83
CA SER A 144 -3.61 9.78 -5.66
C SER A 144 -3.36 8.89 -6.87
N GLY A 145 -4.43 8.33 -7.47
CA GLY A 145 -4.35 7.57 -8.71
C GLY A 145 -3.88 8.40 -9.89
N MET A 146 -4.36 9.65 -10.01
CA MET A 146 -3.88 10.60 -11.03
C MET A 146 -2.36 10.83 -10.91
N LYS A 147 -1.88 11.07 -9.68
CA LYS A 147 -0.44 11.28 -9.41
C LYS A 147 0.38 10.04 -9.73
N ALA A 148 -0.15 8.85 -9.42
CA ALA A 148 0.49 7.58 -9.75
C ALA A 148 0.60 7.42 -11.28
N ALA A 149 -0.47 7.64 -12.03
CA ALA A 149 -0.47 7.59 -13.50
C ALA A 149 0.54 8.58 -14.11
N MET A 150 0.62 9.82 -13.60
CA MET A 150 1.61 10.81 -14.03
C MET A 150 3.07 10.37 -13.79
N ASN A 151 3.30 9.39 -12.93
CA ASN A 151 4.62 8.80 -12.64
C ASN A 151 4.84 7.45 -13.33
N GLY A 152 3.93 7.02 -14.20
CA GLY A 152 4.03 5.75 -14.93
C GLY A 152 3.59 4.53 -14.12
N CYS A 153 2.95 4.73 -12.97
CA CYS A 153 2.40 3.67 -12.14
C CYS A 153 1.00 3.29 -12.64
N LEU A 154 0.77 2.02 -12.94
CA LEU A 154 -0.51 1.51 -13.43
C LEU A 154 -1.58 1.54 -12.33
N ASN A 155 -2.81 1.90 -12.66
CA ASN A 155 -3.89 1.89 -11.69
C ASN A 155 -4.67 0.57 -11.70
N LEU A 156 -4.89 -0.01 -10.52
CA LEU A 156 -5.86 -1.07 -10.26
C LEU A 156 -6.97 -0.47 -9.41
N SER A 157 -8.07 -0.11 -10.03
CA SER A 157 -9.09 0.73 -9.38
C SER A 157 -10.50 0.27 -9.65
N VAL A 158 -11.35 0.43 -8.63
CA VAL A 158 -12.80 0.43 -8.85
C VAL A 158 -13.15 1.58 -9.80
N ASP A 159 -14.14 1.34 -10.66
CA ASP A 159 -14.69 2.28 -11.63
C ASP A 159 -15.46 3.41 -10.93
N ASP A 160 -14.70 4.35 -10.35
CA ASP A 160 -15.21 5.49 -9.56
C ASP A 160 -14.24 6.66 -9.57
N GLY A 161 -14.76 7.87 -9.33
CA GLY A 161 -13.97 9.08 -9.36
C GLY A 161 -13.36 9.35 -10.74
N TRP A 162 -12.11 9.79 -10.78
CA TRP A 162 -11.40 10.11 -12.02
C TRP A 162 -11.21 8.90 -12.95
N TRP A 163 -11.25 7.67 -12.41
CA TRP A 163 -11.04 6.47 -13.20
C TRP A 163 -12.16 6.22 -14.21
N LEU A 164 -13.37 6.74 -13.96
CA LEU A 164 -14.47 6.76 -14.94
C LEU A 164 -14.13 7.50 -16.26
N GLU A 165 -13.24 8.49 -16.19
CA GLU A 165 -12.85 9.30 -17.32
C GLU A 165 -11.43 8.99 -17.80
N GLY A 166 -10.54 8.53 -16.89
CA GLY A 166 -9.13 8.35 -17.16
C GLY A 166 -8.70 6.93 -17.49
N TYR A 167 -9.60 5.95 -17.40
CA TYR A 167 -9.26 4.58 -17.73
C TYR A 167 -9.12 4.37 -19.24
N GLU A 168 -8.00 3.76 -19.61
CA GLU A 168 -7.73 3.21 -20.95
C GLU A 168 -7.09 1.82 -20.79
N GLU A 169 -7.19 0.94 -21.81
CA GLU A 169 -6.75 -0.45 -21.72
C GLU A 169 -5.24 -0.61 -21.42
N ASP A 170 -4.44 0.41 -21.67
CA ASP A 170 -2.97 0.40 -21.48
C ASP A 170 -2.48 1.08 -20.19
N ASN A 171 -3.37 1.71 -19.39
CA ASN A 171 -2.98 2.47 -18.19
C ASN A 171 -3.39 1.81 -16.87
N GLY A 172 -4.01 0.63 -16.91
CA GLY A 172 -4.37 -0.12 -15.69
C GLY A 172 -5.56 -1.05 -15.86
N TRP A 173 -6.25 -1.30 -14.76
CA TRP A 173 -7.37 -2.24 -14.71
C TRP A 173 -8.54 -1.68 -13.90
N VAL A 174 -9.75 -2.03 -14.34
CA VAL A 174 -11.00 -1.79 -13.62
C VAL A 174 -11.38 -3.05 -12.81
N ILE A 175 -11.82 -2.88 -11.56
CA ILE A 175 -12.31 -3.93 -10.67
C ILE A 175 -13.66 -3.57 -10.06
#